data_0bb9a25b99f616e42fb65a23a26d9585
#
_entry.id   0bb9a25b99f616e42fb65a23a26d9585
#
_cell.length_a   1.000
_cell.length_b   1.000
_cell.length_c   1.000
_cell.angle_alpha   90.00
_cell.angle_beta   90.00
_cell.angle_gamma   90.00
#
_symmetry.space_group_name_H-M   'P 1'
#
loop_
_entity.id
_entity.type
_entity.pdbx_description
1 polymer ?
#
loop_
_entity_poly.entity_id
_entity_poly.type
_entity_poly.pdbx_seq_one_letter_code
_entity_poly.pdbx_strand_id
1 'polypeptide(L)'
;MNNKASAVRPIFVVEIIVRIAVILLSIGMIYWYLDSGFIGFGSIIGIGFFSSAALCAVFFRFIKALARLMKRSKAGRIIFWVMISLLILFIIYVTTALCLMFSGSAKEPEKDATVIVLGCQVNGTEPSYTLHMRLNTAYDYLNANPQAKAILSGGQGEHEKISEAECMYRFLTEKGISPDRLYKEERSTTTDENIRYSSEIIRKNGMSENTAIVTDWYHEYRAGKIASRNGLNPGAVSAPTARFVTANLVTREIFAIALDIFK
;
A
#
# COMPACT_ATOMS: atom_id res chain seq x y z
N MET A 1 -13.77 23.26 59.54
CA MET A 1 -13.56 22.11 58.65
C MET A 1 -13.52 22.62 57.20
N ASN A 2 -12.32 22.79 56.64
CA ASN A 2 -12.13 23.33 55.29
C ASN A 2 -12.12 22.18 54.30
N ASN A 3 -13.25 21.97 53.62
CA ASN A 3 -13.39 21.01 52.52
C ASN A 3 -12.83 21.63 51.22
N LYS A 4 -11.51 21.63 51.08
CA LYS A 4 -10.88 21.84 49.74
C LYS A 4 -10.97 20.52 48.98
N ALA A 5 -12.13 20.24 48.41
CA ALA A 5 -12.20 19.30 47.28
C ALA A 5 -11.26 19.81 46.21
N SER A 6 -10.14 19.08 45.96
CA SER A 6 -9.16 19.40 44.97
C SER A 6 -9.85 19.24 43.60
N ALA A 7 -10.30 20.37 43.01
CA ALA A 7 -10.78 20.40 41.65
C ALA A 7 -9.69 19.81 40.74
N VAL A 8 -9.90 18.60 40.23
CA VAL A 8 -9.02 17.97 39.26
C VAL A 8 -8.91 18.91 38.08
N ARG A 9 -7.70 19.42 37.79
CA ARG A 9 -7.51 20.43 36.76
C ARG A 9 -8.00 19.82 35.41
N PRO A 10 -8.90 20.47 34.67
CA PRO A 10 -9.49 19.92 33.46
C PRO A 10 -8.43 19.46 32.43
N ILE A 11 -7.29 20.15 32.39
CA ILE A 11 -6.14 19.76 31.55
C ILE A 11 -5.57 18.38 31.91
N PHE A 12 -5.59 18.00 33.18
CA PHE A 12 -5.11 16.69 33.65
C PHE A 12 -6.05 15.55 33.20
N VAL A 13 -7.36 15.78 33.24
CA VAL A 13 -8.37 14.81 32.78
C VAL A 13 -8.22 14.60 31.26
N VAL A 14 -8.10 15.68 30.48
CA VAL A 14 -7.89 15.60 29.02
C VAL A 14 -6.60 14.84 28.69
N GLU A 15 -5.49 15.12 29.41
CA GLU A 15 -4.22 14.39 29.21
C GLU A 15 -4.42 12.86 29.42
N ILE A 16 -5.15 12.45 30.44
CA ILE A 16 -5.41 11.02 30.70
C ILE A 16 -6.27 10.42 29.59
N ILE A 17 -7.34 11.09 29.19
CA ILE A 17 -8.24 10.61 28.12
C ILE A 17 -7.47 10.41 26.82
N VAL A 18 -6.65 11.38 26.41
CA VAL A 18 -5.84 11.28 25.18
C VAL A 18 -4.86 10.11 25.25
N ARG A 19 -4.21 9.91 26.40
CA ARG A 19 -3.27 8.77 26.58
C ARG A 19 -3.98 7.43 26.49
N ILE A 20 -5.14 7.29 27.13
CA ILE A 20 -5.95 6.07 27.04
C ILE A 20 -6.38 5.83 25.58
N ALA A 21 -6.85 6.87 24.87
CA ALA A 21 -7.24 6.76 23.47
C ALA A 21 -6.07 6.30 22.58
N VAL A 22 -4.85 6.85 22.79
CA VAL A 22 -3.65 6.43 22.04
C VAL A 22 -3.32 4.96 22.33
N ILE A 23 -3.40 4.52 23.58
CA ILE A 23 -3.12 3.12 23.97
C ILE A 23 -4.14 2.18 23.31
N LEU A 24 -5.44 2.48 23.41
CA LEU A 24 -6.50 1.65 22.82
C LEU A 24 -6.38 1.59 21.28
N LEU A 25 -6.12 2.72 20.63
CA LEU A 25 -5.88 2.77 19.20
C LEU A 25 -4.66 1.92 18.81
N SER A 26 -3.57 2.03 19.57
CA SER A 26 -2.34 1.26 19.30
C SER A 26 -2.59 -0.25 19.45
N ILE A 27 -3.32 -0.68 20.47
CA ILE A 27 -3.70 -2.09 20.66
C ILE A 27 -4.56 -2.58 19.49
N GLY A 28 -5.57 -1.80 19.09
CA GLY A 28 -6.43 -2.13 17.94
C GLY A 28 -5.64 -2.26 16.64
N MET A 29 -4.69 -1.35 16.39
CA MET A 29 -3.83 -1.40 15.20
C MET A 29 -2.87 -2.59 15.25
N ILE A 30 -2.26 -2.88 16.39
CA ILE A 30 -1.39 -4.07 16.54
C ILE A 30 -2.21 -5.34 16.27
N TYR A 31 -3.41 -5.45 16.84
CA TYR A 31 -4.31 -6.56 16.56
C TYR A 31 -4.60 -6.70 15.06
N TRP A 32 -4.90 -5.59 14.38
CA TRP A 32 -5.15 -5.61 12.93
C TRP A 32 -3.96 -6.13 12.11
N TYR A 33 -2.70 -5.75 12.47
CA TYR A 33 -1.51 -6.32 11.83
C TYR A 33 -1.33 -7.82 12.10
N LEU A 34 -1.66 -8.29 13.30
CA LEU A 34 -1.55 -9.70 13.68
C LEU A 34 -2.65 -10.57 13.06
N ASP A 35 -3.86 -10.03 12.88
CA ASP A 35 -5.00 -10.71 12.28
C ASP A 35 -4.76 -11.12 10.81
N SER A 36 -3.81 -10.47 10.13
CA SER A 36 -3.42 -10.82 8.77
C SER A 36 -2.88 -12.23 8.61
N GLY A 37 -2.46 -12.89 9.69
CA GLY A 37 -1.81 -14.21 9.66
C GLY A 37 -0.44 -14.21 8.95
N PHE A 38 -0.03 -13.07 8.39
CA PHE A 38 1.23 -12.90 7.66
C PHE A 38 2.09 -11.82 8.29
N ILE A 39 3.27 -12.18 8.78
CA ILE A 39 4.24 -11.24 9.34
C ILE A 39 5.26 -10.90 8.27
N GLY A 40 5.03 -9.81 7.56
CA GLY A 40 5.95 -9.24 6.58
C GLY A 40 6.56 -7.92 7.04
N PHE A 41 7.32 -7.29 6.15
CA PHE A 41 7.98 -5.99 6.41
C PHE A 41 7.01 -4.92 6.94
N GLY A 42 5.84 -4.77 6.31
CA GLY A 42 4.83 -3.80 6.75
C GLY A 42 4.28 -4.08 8.14
N SER A 43 4.05 -5.36 8.49
CA SER A 43 3.60 -5.76 9.84
C SER A 43 4.64 -5.43 10.89
N ILE A 44 5.91 -5.75 10.65
CA ILE A 44 7.01 -5.47 11.60
C ILE A 44 7.10 -3.97 11.89
N ILE A 45 7.10 -3.14 10.85
CA ILE A 45 7.16 -1.68 10.99
C ILE A 45 5.90 -1.14 11.70
N GLY A 46 4.71 -1.57 11.28
CA GLY A 46 3.45 -1.11 11.88
C GLY A 46 3.33 -1.49 13.36
N ILE A 47 3.60 -2.75 13.70
CA ILE A 47 3.59 -3.22 15.10
C ILE A 47 4.63 -2.45 15.92
N GLY A 48 5.86 -2.27 15.41
CA GLY A 48 6.91 -1.50 16.07
C GLY A 48 6.50 -0.05 16.32
N PHE A 49 5.89 0.60 15.32
CA PHE A 49 5.39 1.97 15.44
C PHE A 49 4.30 2.11 16.51
N PHE A 50 3.26 1.29 16.46
CA PHE A 50 2.14 1.36 17.41
C PHE A 50 2.54 0.90 18.81
N SER A 51 3.46 -0.07 18.95
CA SER A 51 4.04 -0.43 20.24
C SER A 51 4.81 0.75 20.85
N SER A 52 5.61 1.45 20.06
CA SER A 52 6.34 2.64 20.50
C SER A 52 5.39 3.77 20.90
N ALA A 53 4.32 4.00 20.15
CA ALA A 53 3.28 4.99 20.48
C ALA A 53 2.58 4.67 21.83
N ALA A 54 2.22 3.41 22.06
CA ALA A 54 1.64 2.95 23.31
C ALA A 54 2.61 3.16 24.49
N LEU A 55 3.88 2.77 24.33
CA LEU A 55 4.92 2.99 25.35
C LEU A 55 5.10 4.49 25.64
N CYS A 56 5.14 5.34 24.62
CA CYS A 56 5.19 6.80 24.80
C CYS A 56 3.98 7.33 25.58
N ALA A 57 2.78 6.80 25.34
CA ALA A 57 1.58 7.19 26.08
C ALA A 57 1.63 6.70 27.53
N VAL A 58 2.13 5.50 27.81
CA VAL A 58 2.33 4.97 29.18
C VAL A 58 3.34 5.81 29.93
N PHE A 59 4.52 6.04 29.34
CA PHE A 59 5.64 6.77 29.96
C PHE A 59 5.60 8.28 29.69
N PHE A 60 4.48 8.84 29.31
CA PHE A 60 4.34 10.24 28.92
C PHE A 60 4.90 11.24 29.94
N ARG A 61 4.68 11.02 31.23
CA ARG A 61 5.21 11.89 32.28
C ARG A 61 6.73 11.86 32.34
N PHE A 62 7.33 10.68 32.16
CA PHE A 62 8.79 10.51 32.10
C PHE A 62 9.35 11.23 30.85
N ILE A 63 8.74 11.02 29.68
CA ILE A 63 9.12 11.69 28.42
C ILE A 63 9.04 13.21 28.57
N LYS A 64 7.99 13.72 29.20
CA LYS A 64 7.83 15.16 29.49
C LYS A 64 8.90 15.68 30.46
N ALA A 65 9.32 14.89 31.44
CA ALA A 65 10.42 15.23 32.34
C ALA A 65 11.76 15.25 31.59
N LEU A 66 12.01 14.25 30.73
CA LEU A 66 13.20 14.15 29.89
C LEU A 66 13.29 15.33 28.92
N ALA A 67 12.19 15.68 28.25
CA ALA A 67 12.13 16.83 27.34
C ALA A 67 12.43 18.16 28.06
N ARG A 68 11.97 18.31 29.32
CA ARG A 68 12.33 19.46 30.16
C ARG A 68 13.81 19.47 30.51
N LEU A 69 14.40 18.31 30.81
CA LEU A 69 15.83 18.19 31.11
C LEU A 69 16.68 18.53 29.85
N MET A 70 16.35 17.99 28.70
CA MET A 70 17.02 18.29 27.43
C MET A 70 17.01 19.79 27.13
N LYS A 71 15.90 20.48 27.37
CA LYS A 71 15.76 21.93 27.11
C LYS A 71 16.61 22.81 28.03
N ARG A 72 17.25 22.28 29.09
CA ARG A 72 18.12 23.06 29.99
C ARG A 72 19.46 23.47 29.36
N SER A 73 19.98 22.67 28.42
CA SER A 73 21.23 22.99 27.71
C SER A 73 20.98 23.48 26.27
N LYS A 74 21.91 24.25 25.69
CA LYS A 74 21.82 24.67 24.27
C LYS A 74 21.77 23.45 23.35
N ALA A 75 22.68 22.49 23.52
CA ALA A 75 22.74 21.28 22.73
C ALA A 75 21.45 20.45 22.85
N GLY A 76 20.93 20.26 24.05
CA GLY A 76 19.68 19.53 24.27
C GLY A 76 18.47 20.22 23.63
N ARG A 77 18.41 21.56 23.60
CA ARG A 77 17.35 22.28 22.87
C ARG A 77 17.45 22.03 21.35
N ILE A 78 18.65 22.05 20.79
CA ILE A 78 18.85 21.77 19.35
C ILE A 78 18.39 20.36 19.04
N ILE A 79 18.87 19.35 19.79
CA ILE A 79 18.47 17.95 19.59
C ILE A 79 16.95 17.79 19.71
N PHE A 80 16.32 18.41 20.72
CA PHE A 80 14.86 18.35 20.89
C PHE A 80 14.12 18.88 19.66
N TRP A 81 14.52 20.05 19.15
CA TRP A 81 13.85 20.64 17.98
C TRP A 81 14.14 19.89 16.68
N VAL A 82 15.34 19.31 16.53
CA VAL A 82 15.66 18.43 15.40
C VAL A 82 14.76 17.19 15.42
N MET A 83 14.58 16.55 16.58
CA MET A 83 13.69 15.39 16.69
C MET A 83 12.22 15.75 16.34
N ILE A 84 11.73 16.88 16.83
CA ILE A 84 10.38 17.37 16.49
C ILE A 84 10.25 17.66 14.99
N SER A 85 11.25 18.29 14.38
CA SER A 85 11.25 18.58 12.94
C SER A 85 11.24 17.28 12.10
N LEU A 86 12.04 16.29 12.48
CA LEU A 86 12.05 14.97 11.81
C LEU A 86 10.69 14.27 11.94
N LEU A 87 10.06 14.32 13.11
CA LEU A 87 8.73 13.76 13.32
C LEU A 87 7.67 14.46 12.43
N ILE A 88 7.71 15.78 12.35
CA ILE A 88 6.80 16.56 11.49
C ILE A 88 7.02 16.18 10.02
N LEU A 89 8.27 16.12 9.57
CA LEU A 89 8.61 15.73 8.20
C LEU A 89 8.12 14.30 7.89
N PHE A 90 8.26 13.38 8.84
CA PHE A 90 7.74 12.03 8.69
C PHE A 90 6.21 12.00 8.57
N ILE A 91 5.49 12.77 9.39
CA ILE A 91 4.02 12.88 9.31
C ILE A 91 3.60 13.47 7.96
N ILE A 92 4.26 14.54 7.51
CA ILE A 92 4.00 15.14 6.20
C ILE A 92 4.23 14.11 5.10
N TYR A 93 5.34 13.36 5.15
CA TYR A 93 5.65 12.32 4.18
C TYR A 93 4.55 11.23 4.13
N VAL A 94 4.17 10.67 5.29
CA VAL A 94 3.12 9.61 5.35
C VAL A 94 1.79 10.13 4.82
N THR A 95 1.39 11.35 5.21
CA THR A 95 0.16 11.98 4.72
C THR A 95 0.20 12.17 3.21
N THR A 96 1.33 12.69 2.68
CA THR A 96 1.51 12.86 1.23
C THR A 96 1.45 11.52 0.50
N ALA A 97 2.12 10.47 1.00
CA ALA A 97 2.08 9.14 0.40
C ALA A 97 0.65 8.58 0.33
N LEU A 98 -0.14 8.72 1.41
CA LEU A 98 -1.54 8.32 1.43
C LEU A 98 -2.38 9.13 0.42
N CYS A 99 -2.21 10.44 0.35
CA CYS A 99 -2.89 11.28 -0.65
C CYS A 99 -2.54 10.86 -2.09
N LEU A 100 -1.28 10.52 -2.36
CA LEU A 100 -0.83 10.04 -3.66
C LEU A 100 -1.46 8.70 -4.02
N MET A 101 -1.55 7.75 -3.07
CA MET A 101 -2.22 6.46 -3.28
C MET A 101 -3.70 6.66 -3.67
N PHE A 102 -4.43 7.52 -2.94
CA PHE A 102 -5.82 7.83 -3.25
C PHE A 102 -5.97 8.55 -4.60
N SER A 103 -5.09 9.49 -4.93
CA SER A 103 -5.15 10.18 -6.22
C SER A 103 -4.84 9.24 -7.39
N GLY A 104 -3.91 8.30 -7.21
CA GLY A 104 -3.57 7.30 -8.22
C GLY A 104 -4.74 6.38 -8.55
N SER A 105 -5.51 5.97 -7.55
CA SER A 105 -6.68 5.10 -7.73
C SER A 105 -7.90 5.81 -8.33
N ALA A 106 -7.89 7.13 -8.42
CA ALA A 106 -9.01 7.91 -8.93
C ALA A 106 -8.93 8.24 -10.43
N LYS A 107 -7.80 7.95 -11.09
CA LYS A 107 -7.63 8.25 -12.51
C LYS A 107 -8.27 7.16 -13.38
N GLU A 108 -9.42 7.45 -13.98
CA GLU A 108 -10.09 6.52 -14.88
C GLU A 108 -9.28 6.25 -16.17
N PRO A 109 -9.32 5.01 -16.70
CA PRO A 109 -8.69 4.67 -17.97
C PRO A 109 -9.47 5.24 -19.16
N GLU A 110 -8.75 5.48 -20.28
CA GLU A 110 -9.36 5.84 -21.54
C GLU A 110 -10.15 4.67 -22.15
N LYS A 111 -11.11 4.97 -23.03
CA LYS A 111 -12.04 3.95 -23.61
C LYS A 111 -11.35 2.88 -24.45
N ASP A 112 -10.22 3.20 -25.07
CA ASP A 112 -9.42 2.30 -25.90
C ASP A 112 -8.28 1.61 -25.15
N ALA A 113 -8.31 1.64 -23.82
CA ALA A 113 -7.20 1.21 -22.99
C ALA A 113 -6.88 -0.29 -23.13
N THR A 114 -5.58 -0.60 -23.26
CA THR A 114 -5.05 -1.94 -23.08
C THR A 114 -4.99 -2.26 -21.58
N VAL A 115 -5.54 -3.40 -21.18
CA VAL A 115 -5.54 -3.81 -19.76
C VAL A 115 -4.17 -4.38 -19.38
N ILE A 116 -3.62 -3.96 -18.24
CA ILE A 116 -2.45 -4.61 -17.64
C ILE A 116 -2.87 -5.13 -16.27
N VAL A 117 -2.93 -6.45 -16.12
CA VAL A 117 -3.23 -7.09 -14.83
C VAL A 117 -1.92 -7.41 -14.14
N LEU A 118 -1.65 -6.75 -13.00
CA LEU A 118 -0.44 -7.00 -12.22
C LEU A 118 -0.62 -8.21 -11.30
N GLY A 119 0.27 -9.16 -11.43
CA GLY A 119 0.36 -10.30 -10.53
C GLY A 119 0.81 -9.91 -9.12
N CYS A 120 0.67 -10.81 -8.16
CA CYS A 120 1.13 -10.60 -6.79
C CYS A 120 1.51 -11.87 -6.03
N GLN A 121 0.90 -12.99 -6.27
CA GLN A 121 1.25 -14.29 -5.67
C GLN A 121 0.32 -15.40 -6.15
N VAL A 122 0.87 -16.61 -6.30
CA VAL A 122 0.14 -17.86 -6.58
C VAL A 122 0.39 -18.86 -5.45
N ASN A 123 -0.66 -19.52 -4.98
CA ASN A 123 -0.58 -20.59 -3.98
C ASN A 123 -0.60 -21.95 -4.71
N GLY A 124 0.58 -22.49 -5.02
CA GLY A 124 0.71 -23.66 -5.86
C GLY A 124 0.31 -23.38 -7.31
N THR A 125 -0.92 -23.70 -7.71
CA THR A 125 -1.50 -23.39 -9.03
C THR A 125 -2.68 -22.44 -8.97
N GLU A 126 -3.15 -22.10 -7.78
CA GLU A 126 -4.33 -21.28 -7.55
C GLU A 126 -3.96 -19.83 -7.21
N PRO A 127 -4.75 -18.83 -7.60
CA PRO A 127 -4.48 -17.45 -7.24
C PRO A 127 -4.57 -17.26 -5.73
N SER A 128 -3.66 -16.48 -5.16
CA SER A 128 -3.84 -15.97 -3.79
C SER A 128 -5.13 -15.15 -3.69
N TYR A 129 -5.60 -14.91 -2.46
CA TYR A 129 -6.80 -14.08 -2.27
C TYR A 129 -6.70 -12.72 -2.98
N THR A 130 -5.57 -12.04 -2.87
CA THR A 130 -5.35 -10.73 -3.50
C THR A 130 -5.34 -10.84 -5.03
N LEU A 131 -4.66 -11.84 -5.59
CA LEU A 131 -4.68 -12.08 -7.03
C LEU A 131 -6.08 -12.42 -7.54
N HIS A 132 -6.83 -13.22 -6.79
CA HIS A 132 -8.22 -13.56 -7.12
C HIS A 132 -9.12 -12.30 -7.19
N MET A 133 -8.95 -11.34 -6.28
CA MET A 133 -9.70 -10.08 -6.32
C MET A 133 -9.35 -9.24 -7.55
N ARG A 134 -8.05 -9.15 -7.89
CA ARG A 134 -7.62 -8.49 -9.14
C ARG A 134 -8.20 -9.16 -10.38
N LEU A 135 -8.22 -10.49 -10.42
CA LEU A 135 -8.75 -11.26 -11.54
C LEU A 135 -10.27 -11.08 -11.72
N ASN A 136 -11.03 -11.02 -10.64
CA ASN A 136 -12.46 -10.69 -10.74
C ASN A 136 -12.65 -9.27 -11.28
N THR A 137 -11.88 -8.30 -10.81
CA THR A 137 -11.92 -6.91 -11.31
C THR A 137 -11.53 -6.85 -12.79
N ALA A 138 -10.47 -7.57 -13.20
CA ALA A 138 -10.06 -7.66 -14.60
C ALA A 138 -11.15 -8.30 -15.46
N TYR A 139 -11.77 -9.36 -14.99
CA TYR A 139 -12.89 -10.03 -15.66
C TYR A 139 -14.06 -9.09 -15.90
N ASP A 140 -14.50 -8.36 -14.85
CA ASP A 140 -15.60 -7.41 -14.95
C ASP A 140 -15.28 -6.28 -15.95
N TYR A 141 -14.05 -5.74 -15.91
CA TYR A 141 -13.60 -4.72 -16.83
C TYR A 141 -13.56 -5.23 -18.29
N LEU A 142 -13.02 -6.44 -18.53
CA LEU A 142 -12.93 -7.04 -19.86
C LEU A 142 -14.29 -7.40 -20.45
N ASN A 143 -15.27 -7.77 -19.62
CA ASN A 143 -16.65 -7.98 -20.06
C ASN A 143 -17.33 -6.66 -20.42
N ALA A 144 -17.12 -5.61 -19.64
CA ALA A 144 -17.65 -4.27 -19.96
C ALA A 144 -16.98 -3.66 -21.21
N ASN A 145 -15.77 -4.13 -21.58
CA ASN A 145 -14.99 -3.65 -22.72
C ASN A 145 -14.60 -4.82 -23.66
N PRO A 146 -15.51 -5.34 -24.49
CA PRO A 146 -15.28 -6.56 -25.28
C PRO A 146 -14.13 -6.48 -26.28
N GLN A 147 -13.72 -5.28 -26.70
CA GLN A 147 -12.61 -5.06 -27.64
C GLN A 147 -11.24 -4.91 -26.92
N ALA A 148 -11.24 -4.72 -25.60
CA ALA A 148 -10.01 -4.54 -24.84
C ALA A 148 -9.19 -5.84 -24.82
N LYS A 149 -7.87 -5.71 -25.01
CA LYS A 149 -6.89 -6.77 -24.84
C LYS A 149 -6.23 -6.64 -23.48
N ALA A 150 -5.80 -7.75 -22.89
CA ALA A 150 -5.18 -7.75 -21.58
C ALA A 150 -3.79 -8.40 -21.62
N ILE A 151 -2.84 -7.75 -20.94
CA ILE A 151 -1.53 -8.31 -20.63
C ILE A 151 -1.59 -8.77 -19.17
N LEU A 152 -1.33 -10.05 -18.97
CA LEU A 152 -1.27 -10.72 -17.68
C LEU A 152 0.20 -10.79 -17.29
N SER A 153 0.63 -9.92 -16.38
CA SER A 153 2.05 -9.72 -16.12
C SER A 153 2.42 -10.17 -14.70
N GLY A 154 3.31 -11.16 -14.65
CA GLY A 154 3.87 -11.73 -13.43
C GLY A 154 4.61 -13.02 -13.70
N GLY A 155 5.88 -13.09 -13.33
CA GLY A 155 6.70 -14.27 -13.42
C GLY A 155 6.34 -15.33 -12.39
N GLN A 156 7.24 -16.29 -12.19
CA GLN A 156 7.06 -17.37 -11.22
C GLN A 156 7.90 -17.10 -9.98
N GLY A 157 7.24 -16.98 -8.82
CA GLY A 157 7.89 -16.85 -7.52
C GLY A 157 8.52 -18.16 -7.04
N GLU A 158 9.43 -18.08 -6.08
CA GLU A 158 10.23 -19.22 -5.59
C GLU A 158 9.38 -20.41 -5.08
N HIS A 159 8.19 -20.15 -4.53
CA HIS A 159 7.29 -21.18 -3.97
C HIS A 159 6.07 -21.44 -4.85
N GLU A 160 6.03 -20.92 -6.06
CA GLU A 160 4.93 -21.08 -7.00
C GLU A 160 5.20 -22.23 -7.98
N LYS A 161 4.17 -22.97 -8.35
CA LYS A 161 4.27 -24.08 -9.31
C LYS A 161 4.12 -23.65 -10.77
N ILE A 162 3.50 -22.50 -10.98
CA ILE A 162 3.30 -21.84 -12.29
C ILE A 162 3.55 -20.35 -12.14
N SER A 163 3.75 -19.66 -13.26
CA SER A 163 3.85 -18.18 -13.26
C SER A 163 2.53 -17.53 -12.85
N GLU A 164 2.60 -16.34 -12.29
CA GLU A 164 1.41 -15.54 -11.98
C GLU A 164 0.60 -15.27 -13.27
N ALA A 165 1.28 -15.00 -14.39
CA ALA A 165 0.65 -14.79 -15.69
C ALA A 165 -0.10 -16.03 -16.21
N GLU A 166 0.47 -17.22 -16.03
CA GLU A 166 -0.19 -18.48 -16.38
C GLU A 166 -1.43 -18.74 -15.49
N CYS A 167 -1.32 -18.48 -14.19
CA CYS A 167 -2.45 -18.57 -13.28
C CYS A 167 -3.60 -17.65 -13.69
N MET A 168 -3.27 -16.38 -14.01
CA MET A 168 -4.23 -15.39 -14.48
C MET A 168 -4.89 -15.80 -15.80
N TYR A 169 -4.11 -16.32 -16.73
CA TYR A 169 -4.60 -16.80 -18.02
C TYR A 169 -5.62 -17.93 -17.86
N ARG A 170 -5.32 -18.96 -17.06
CA ARG A 170 -6.24 -20.05 -16.78
C ARG A 170 -7.54 -19.55 -16.18
N PHE A 171 -7.46 -18.72 -15.15
CA PHE A 171 -8.64 -18.17 -14.48
C PHE A 171 -9.55 -17.39 -15.44
N LEU A 172 -8.99 -16.49 -16.26
CA LEU A 172 -9.79 -15.67 -17.16
C LEU A 172 -10.37 -16.46 -18.33
N THR A 173 -9.64 -17.47 -18.87
CA THR A 173 -10.16 -18.36 -19.92
C THR A 173 -11.25 -19.28 -19.41
N GLU A 174 -11.13 -19.82 -18.20
CA GLU A 174 -12.19 -20.60 -17.54
C GLU A 174 -13.45 -19.77 -17.31
N LYS A 175 -13.31 -18.46 -17.06
CA LYS A 175 -14.40 -17.50 -16.94
C LYS A 175 -15.00 -17.08 -18.29
N GLY A 176 -14.44 -17.54 -19.43
CA GLY A 176 -14.96 -17.28 -20.78
C GLY A 176 -14.38 -16.08 -21.50
N ILE A 177 -13.30 -15.47 -20.98
CA ILE A 177 -12.56 -14.45 -21.77
C ILE A 177 -11.80 -15.16 -22.89
N SER A 178 -11.99 -14.67 -24.13
CA SER A 178 -11.38 -15.27 -25.31
C SER A 178 -9.83 -15.23 -25.24
N PRO A 179 -9.14 -16.37 -25.52
CA PRO A 179 -7.68 -16.48 -25.44
C PRO A 179 -6.92 -15.49 -26.35
N ASP A 180 -7.48 -15.09 -27.48
CA ASP A 180 -6.91 -14.14 -28.43
C ASP A 180 -6.83 -12.70 -27.87
N ARG A 181 -7.56 -12.43 -26.78
CA ARG A 181 -7.52 -11.16 -26.06
C ARG A 181 -6.47 -11.14 -24.94
N LEU A 182 -5.85 -12.28 -24.58
CA LEU A 182 -5.00 -12.44 -23.41
C LEU A 182 -3.55 -12.68 -23.81
N TYR A 183 -2.63 -11.84 -23.33
CA TYR A 183 -1.20 -11.92 -23.57
C TYR A 183 -0.48 -12.16 -22.24
N LYS A 184 0.36 -13.19 -22.17
CA LYS A 184 1.14 -13.50 -20.98
C LYS A 184 2.49 -12.81 -20.99
N GLU A 185 2.88 -12.25 -19.86
CA GLU A 185 4.21 -11.79 -19.54
C GLU A 185 4.69 -12.54 -18.30
N GLU A 186 5.64 -13.47 -18.44
CA GLU A 186 6.02 -14.46 -17.44
C GLU A 186 7.45 -14.27 -16.90
N ARG A 187 8.15 -13.19 -17.27
CA ARG A 187 9.59 -12.99 -16.95
C ARG A 187 9.82 -12.07 -15.78
N SER A 188 8.85 -11.23 -15.48
CA SER A 188 8.98 -10.17 -14.48
C SER A 188 9.06 -10.71 -13.05
N THR A 189 9.87 -10.06 -12.22
CA THR A 189 10.04 -10.34 -10.79
C THR A 189 9.78 -9.10 -9.93
N THR A 190 9.59 -7.94 -10.57
CA THR A 190 9.34 -6.65 -9.91
C THR A 190 8.24 -5.87 -10.64
N THR A 191 7.64 -4.90 -9.96
CA THR A 191 6.63 -4.03 -10.60
C THR A 191 7.21 -3.22 -11.78
N ASP A 192 8.46 -2.79 -11.69
CA ASP A 192 9.15 -2.11 -12.80
C ASP A 192 9.24 -3.01 -14.03
N GLU A 193 9.59 -4.27 -13.82
CA GLU A 193 9.68 -5.27 -14.90
C GLU A 193 8.30 -5.63 -15.45
N ASN A 194 7.29 -5.80 -14.58
CA ASN A 194 5.91 -6.03 -15.01
C ASN A 194 5.47 -4.97 -16.02
N ILE A 195 5.62 -3.71 -15.67
CA ILE A 195 5.18 -2.60 -16.54
C ILE A 195 6.09 -2.47 -17.78
N ARG A 196 7.41 -2.58 -17.63
CA ARG A 196 8.35 -2.48 -18.73
C ARG A 196 8.10 -3.56 -19.79
N TYR A 197 8.02 -4.84 -19.38
CA TYR A 197 7.77 -5.94 -20.31
C TYR A 197 6.36 -5.90 -20.89
N SER A 198 5.38 -5.43 -20.13
CA SER A 198 4.03 -5.16 -20.67
C SER A 198 4.07 -4.08 -21.74
N SER A 199 4.84 -3.00 -21.54
CA SER A 199 4.98 -1.93 -22.55
C SER A 199 5.65 -2.43 -23.84
N GLU A 200 6.60 -3.36 -23.75
CA GLU A 200 7.22 -4.02 -24.90
C GLU A 200 6.19 -4.84 -25.69
N ILE A 201 5.32 -5.60 -24.99
CA ILE A 201 4.25 -6.38 -25.62
C ILE A 201 3.22 -5.47 -26.30
N ILE A 202 2.83 -4.36 -25.66
CA ILE A 202 1.92 -3.35 -26.21
C ILE A 202 2.44 -2.84 -27.54
N ARG A 203 3.69 -2.36 -27.59
CA ARG A 203 4.30 -1.81 -28.79
C ARG A 203 4.49 -2.85 -29.88
N LYS A 204 4.96 -4.05 -29.53
CA LYS A 204 5.17 -5.14 -30.49
C LYS A 204 3.88 -5.55 -31.19
N ASN A 205 2.74 -5.47 -30.52
CA ASN A 205 1.44 -5.89 -31.08
C ASN A 205 0.56 -4.71 -31.52
N GLY A 206 1.10 -3.49 -31.59
CA GLY A 206 0.37 -2.29 -32.01
C GLY A 206 -0.88 -2.00 -31.19
N MET A 207 -0.84 -2.30 -29.87
CA MET A 207 -1.94 -2.03 -28.95
C MET A 207 -1.91 -0.57 -28.52
N SER A 208 -3.03 -0.08 -27.94
CA SER A 208 -3.11 1.26 -27.39
C SER A 208 -2.12 1.43 -26.22
N GLU A 209 -1.39 2.54 -26.20
CA GLU A 209 -0.55 2.96 -25.06
C GLU A 209 -1.38 3.61 -23.93
N ASN A 210 -2.67 3.89 -24.16
CA ASN A 210 -3.62 4.12 -23.09
C ASN A 210 -3.80 2.80 -22.34
N THR A 211 -3.61 2.78 -21.03
CA THR A 211 -3.63 1.54 -20.27
C THR A 211 -4.59 1.59 -19.09
N ALA A 212 -5.28 0.47 -18.86
CA ALA A 212 -6.09 0.22 -17.67
C ALA A 212 -5.31 -0.73 -16.76
N ILE A 213 -4.66 -0.20 -15.73
CA ILE A 213 -3.86 -1.02 -14.80
C ILE A 213 -4.80 -1.62 -13.76
N VAL A 214 -4.83 -2.95 -13.67
CA VAL A 214 -5.61 -3.67 -12.65
C VAL A 214 -4.69 -4.09 -11.53
N THR A 215 -4.83 -3.41 -10.39
CA THR A 215 -4.08 -3.72 -9.16
C THR A 215 -4.87 -3.24 -7.93
N ASP A 216 -4.29 -3.32 -6.73
CA ASP A 216 -4.92 -2.80 -5.51
C ASP A 216 -4.84 -1.26 -5.47
N TRP A 217 -5.83 -0.60 -4.87
CA TRP A 217 -5.95 0.85 -4.81
C TRP A 217 -4.70 1.57 -4.26
N TYR A 218 -4.03 1.01 -3.26
CA TYR A 218 -2.82 1.59 -2.67
C TYR A 218 -1.61 1.49 -3.60
N HIS A 219 -1.62 0.57 -4.57
CA HIS A 219 -0.54 0.30 -5.51
C HIS A 219 -0.65 1.08 -6.82
N GLU A 220 -1.85 1.59 -7.17
CA GLU A 220 -2.16 2.26 -8.42
C GLU A 220 -1.24 3.46 -8.71
N TYR A 221 -0.97 4.29 -7.71
CA TYR A 221 -0.11 5.46 -7.88
C TYR A 221 1.29 5.06 -8.38
N ARG A 222 1.92 4.07 -7.72
CA ARG A 222 3.28 3.65 -8.07
C ARG A 222 3.29 2.90 -9.41
N ALA A 223 2.35 2.02 -9.68
CA ALA A 223 2.20 1.34 -10.96
C ALA A 223 1.98 2.35 -12.10
N GLY A 224 1.09 3.33 -11.91
CA GLY A 224 0.84 4.38 -12.89
C GLY A 224 2.06 5.28 -13.14
N LYS A 225 2.82 5.64 -12.09
CA LYS A 225 4.06 6.41 -12.25
C LYS A 225 5.10 5.64 -13.06
N ILE A 226 5.27 4.33 -12.81
CA ILE A 226 6.17 3.47 -13.58
C ILE A 226 5.68 3.36 -15.02
N ALA A 227 4.37 3.20 -15.25
CA ALA A 227 3.78 3.13 -16.59
C ALA A 227 4.06 4.43 -17.38
N SER A 228 3.86 5.59 -16.77
CA SER A 228 4.16 6.88 -17.41
C SER A 228 5.64 7.04 -17.77
N ARG A 229 6.57 6.57 -16.92
CA ARG A 229 8.01 6.55 -17.24
C ARG A 229 8.34 5.63 -18.43
N ASN A 230 7.52 4.60 -18.67
CA ASN A 230 7.64 3.69 -19.80
C ASN A 230 6.84 4.17 -21.04
N GLY A 231 6.37 5.43 -21.07
CA GLY A 231 5.68 6.04 -22.20
C GLY A 231 4.22 5.62 -22.34
N LEU A 232 3.62 4.98 -21.32
CA LEU A 232 2.20 4.63 -21.31
C LEU A 232 1.37 5.74 -20.68
N ASN A 233 0.09 5.84 -21.03
CA ASN A 233 -0.89 6.70 -20.39
C ASN A 233 -1.79 5.87 -19.46
N PRO A 234 -1.45 5.74 -18.16
CA PRO A 234 -2.17 4.84 -17.27
C PRO A 234 -3.47 5.44 -16.74
N GLY A 235 -4.50 4.61 -16.66
CA GLY A 235 -5.67 4.76 -15.80
C GLY A 235 -5.74 3.60 -14.81
N ALA A 236 -6.45 3.77 -13.71
CA ALA A 236 -6.55 2.84 -12.61
C ALA A 236 -7.85 2.02 -12.68
N VAL A 237 -7.73 0.72 -12.42
CA VAL A 237 -8.87 -0.19 -12.23
C VAL A 237 -8.64 -0.94 -10.92
N SER A 238 -8.99 -0.29 -9.83
CA SER A 238 -8.64 -0.73 -8.48
C SER A 238 -9.42 -1.95 -8.03
N ALA A 239 -8.71 -3.03 -7.68
CA ALA A 239 -9.30 -4.20 -7.08
C ALA A 239 -9.57 -4.00 -5.58
N PRO A 240 -10.66 -4.59 -5.04
CA PRO A 240 -10.91 -4.60 -3.61
C PRO A 240 -9.80 -5.30 -2.85
N THR A 241 -9.36 -4.70 -1.74
CA THR A 241 -8.33 -5.28 -0.87
C THR A 241 -8.96 -5.83 0.40
N ALA A 242 -8.57 -7.03 0.80
CA ALA A 242 -9.03 -7.62 2.05
C ALA A 242 -8.60 -6.79 3.26
N ARG A 243 -9.53 -6.55 4.20
CA ARG A 243 -9.27 -5.71 5.38
C ARG A 243 -8.09 -6.21 6.20
N PHE A 244 -7.96 -7.53 6.36
CA PHE A 244 -6.92 -8.14 7.19
C PHE A 244 -5.49 -7.95 6.65
N VAL A 245 -5.28 -7.77 5.34
CA VAL A 245 -3.94 -7.51 4.76
C VAL A 245 -3.66 -6.03 4.49
N THR A 246 -4.70 -5.18 4.50
CA THR A 246 -4.60 -3.77 4.08
C THR A 246 -3.53 -2.99 4.87
N ALA A 247 -3.51 -3.11 6.19
CA ALA A 247 -2.57 -2.37 7.03
C ALA A 247 -1.12 -2.72 6.67
N ASN A 248 -0.82 -4.01 6.48
CA ASN A 248 0.52 -4.48 6.10
C ASN A 248 0.93 -3.95 4.72
N LEU A 249 0.05 -4.09 3.73
CA LEU A 249 0.34 -3.75 2.34
C LEU A 249 0.46 -2.23 2.14
N VAL A 250 -0.41 -1.43 2.76
CA VAL A 250 -0.31 0.04 2.74
C VAL A 250 0.98 0.52 3.42
N THR A 251 1.35 -0.07 4.56
CA THR A 251 2.62 0.29 5.21
C THR A 251 3.81 -0.03 4.31
N ARG A 252 3.84 -1.20 3.68
CA ARG A 252 4.88 -1.57 2.70
C ARG A 252 4.93 -0.57 1.54
N GLU A 253 3.78 -0.17 1.03
CA GLU A 253 3.70 0.74 -0.12
C GLU A 253 4.16 2.16 0.23
N ILE A 254 3.90 2.66 1.44
CA ILE A 254 4.46 3.94 1.92
C ILE A 254 5.98 3.93 1.75
N PHE A 255 6.68 2.87 2.19
CA PHE A 255 8.13 2.79 2.04
C PHE A 255 8.57 2.56 0.59
N ALA A 256 7.80 1.81 -0.20
CA ALA A 256 8.09 1.59 -1.62
C ALA A 256 8.04 2.90 -2.42
N ILE A 257 7.08 3.78 -2.15
CA ILE A 257 7.00 5.11 -2.76
C ILE A 257 8.24 5.95 -2.44
N ALA A 258 8.77 5.89 -1.19
CA ALA A 258 10.00 6.58 -0.84
C ALA A 258 11.19 6.12 -1.68
N LEU A 259 11.36 4.80 -1.82
CA LEU A 259 12.45 4.22 -2.61
C LEU A 259 12.34 4.56 -4.10
N ASP A 260 11.12 4.74 -4.60
CA ASP A 260 10.85 5.05 -6.01
C ASP A 260 11.09 6.54 -6.37
N ILE A 261 11.24 7.41 -5.36
CA ILE A 261 11.63 8.81 -5.56
C ILE A 261 13.10 8.93 -5.99
N PHE A 262 13.93 7.95 -5.59
CA PHE A 262 15.37 7.94 -5.86
C PHE A 262 15.76 7.14 -7.13
N LYS A 263 14.77 6.61 -7.85
CA LYS A 263 14.92 5.94 -9.16
C LYS A 263 14.48 6.87 -10.30
#